data_ef5d6837b6eddb5ed3501749ece919ae
#
_entry.id   ef5d6837b6eddb5ed3501749ece919ae
#
_cell.length_a   1.000
_cell.length_b   1.000
_cell.length_c   1.000
_cell.angle_alpha   90.00
_cell.angle_beta   90.00
_cell.angle_gamma   90.00
#
_symmetry.space_group_name_H-M   'P 1'
#
loop_
_entity.id
_entity.type
_entity.pdbx_description
1 polymer ?
#
loop_
_entity_poly.entity_id
_entity_poly.type
_entity_poly.pdbx_seq_one_letter_code
_entity_poly.pdbx_strand_id
1 'polypeptide(L)'
;QPKLDFETSVIIGKGLEAMSQGVKNWELRDCFDQLEGYLYGKEYDRVCLVFGLRRTGKTTMLRQAIGRMTKENLSRTAYIKARRNDNMAMMNRDLKKLFDAGFRYVFIDEVTLMEDFIDSAALFSDVFAAMGMKIVLSGTDSLGFWLAMDQELYDRAKPIHTTFIPYREYSRLLGIDRIDEYIRYGGTLRA
;
A
#
# COMPACT_ATOMS: atom_id res chain seq x y z
N GLN A 1 14.82 -4.91 -24.12
CA GLN A 1 13.58 -4.23 -23.73
C GLN A 1 13.86 -2.75 -23.55
N PRO A 2 13.02 -1.87 -24.08
CA PRO A 2 13.19 -0.45 -23.84
C PRO A 2 13.12 -0.17 -22.34
N LYS A 3 14.06 0.61 -21.83
CA LYS A 3 14.09 0.99 -20.42
C LYS A 3 12.88 1.89 -20.15
N LEU A 4 12.00 1.45 -19.24
CA LEU A 4 10.87 2.26 -18.82
C LEU A 4 11.38 3.49 -18.04
N ASP A 5 10.91 4.65 -18.42
CA ASP A 5 11.25 5.92 -17.77
C ASP A 5 10.03 6.43 -17.01
N PHE A 6 10.20 6.68 -15.70
CA PHE A 6 9.11 7.07 -14.80
C PHE A 6 9.35 8.46 -14.21
N GLU A 7 8.26 9.20 -14.00
CA GLU A 7 8.29 10.53 -13.36
C GLU A 7 8.24 10.42 -11.82
N THR A 8 7.64 9.34 -11.30
CA THR A 8 7.55 9.07 -9.86
C THR A 8 8.62 8.04 -9.43
N SER A 9 8.72 7.80 -8.13
CA SER A 9 9.71 6.85 -7.58
C SER A 9 9.21 5.40 -7.69
N VAL A 10 9.33 4.83 -8.90
CA VAL A 10 8.87 3.46 -9.19
C VAL A 10 10.00 2.45 -8.96
N ILE A 11 9.72 1.41 -8.21
CA ILE A 11 10.62 0.28 -7.96
C ILE A 11 10.01 -0.98 -8.57
N ILE A 12 10.77 -1.64 -9.43
CA ILE A 12 10.39 -2.90 -10.10
C ILE A 12 11.57 -3.87 -10.11
N GLY A 13 11.31 -5.14 -10.39
CA GLY A 13 12.35 -6.15 -10.61
C GLY A 13 13.21 -6.42 -9.36
N LYS A 14 14.53 -6.40 -9.54
CA LYS A 14 15.48 -6.72 -8.47
C LYS A 14 15.40 -5.74 -7.28
N GLY A 15 15.10 -4.49 -7.55
CA GLY A 15 14.89 -3.49 -6.49
C GLY A 15 13.71 -3.86 -5.59
N LEU A 16 12.67 -4.40 -6.19
CA LEU A 16 11.48 -4.85 -5.47
C LEU A 16 11.78 -6.08 -4.60
N GLU A 17 12.53 -7.03 -5.11
CA GLU A 17 12.99 -8.20 -4.33
C GLU A 17 13.83 -7.77 -3.13
N ALA A 18 14.80 -6.89 -3.34
CA ALA A 18 15.66 -6.38 -2.28
C ALA A 18 14.88 -5.67 -1.18
N MET A 19 13.89 -4.87 -1.57
CA MET A 19 13.03 -4.12 -0.65
C MET A 19 12.22 -5.03 0.28
N SER A 20 11.78 -6.19 -0.22
CA SER A 20 10.93 -7.11 0.54
C SER A 20 11.68 -8.09 1.43
N GLN A 21 12.97 -8.33 1.19
CA GLN A 21 13.74 -9.34 1.93
C GLN A 21 13.89 -9.04 3.43
N GLY A 22 14.06 -7.78 3.78
CA GLY A 22 14.29 -7.38 5.18
C GLY A 22 13.12 -7.67 6.12
N VAL A 23 11.91 -7.87 5.59
CA VAL A 23 10.68 -8.09 6.38
C VAL A 23 10.06 -9.48 6.15
N LYS A 24 10.68 -10.30 5.33
CA LYS A 24 10.11 -11.58 4.88
C LYS A 24 9.78 -12.54 6.02
N ASN A 25 10.59 -12.55 7.06
CA ASN A 25 10.44 -13.45 8.22
C ASN A 25 9.78 -12.77 9.43
N TRP A 26 9.33 -11.54 9.28
CA TRP A 26 8.65 -10.84 10.37
C TRP A 26 7.22 -11.33 10.51
N GLU A 27 6.71 -11.32 11.75
CA GLU A 27 5.33 -11.67 12.04
C GLU A 27 4.35 -10.76 11.29
N LEU A 28 3.26 -11.35 10.81
CA LEU A 28 2.22 -10.62 10.09
C LEU A 28 1.24 -9.95 11.07
N ARG A 29 0.75 -8.75 10.70
CA ARG A 29 -0.37 -8.13 11.38
C ARG A 29 -1.64 -8.96 11.20
N ASP A 30 -2.57 -8.89 12.17
CA ASP A 30 -3.85 -9.60 12.08
C ASP A 30 -4.67 -9.16 10.86
N CYS A 31 -4.56 -7.89 10.46
CA CYS A 31 -5.26 -7.37 9.28
C CYS A 31 -4.61 -7.73 7.94
N PHE A 32 -3.47 -8.43 7.94
CA PHE A 32 -2.75 -8.77 6.72
C PHE A 32 -3.56 -9.66 5.78
N ASP A 33 -4.38 -10.56 6.31
CA ASP A 33 -5.22 -11.44 5.51
C ASP A 33 -6.18 -10.66 4.60
N GLN A 34 -6.63 -9.49 5.02
CA GLN A 34 -7.49 -8.63 4.22
C GLN A 34 -6.76 -8.10 2.99
N LEU A 35 -5.47 -7.79 3.12
CA LEU A 35 -4.64 -7.34 2.01
C LEU A 35 -4.42 -8.45 0.98
N GLU A 36 -4.04 -9.65 1.42
CA GLU A 36 -3.90 -10.81 0.51
C GLU A 36 -5.24 -11.18 -0.11
N GLY A 37 -6.33 -11.10 0.63
CA GLY A 37 -7.68 -11.34 0.12
C GLY A 37 -8.05 -10.39 -1.02
N TYR A 38 -7.66 -9.13 -0.94
CA TYR A 38 -7.83 -8.18 -2.02
C TYR A 38 -6.96 -8.52 -3.24
N LEU A 39 -5.67 -8.75 -3.03
CA LEU A 39 -4.71 -8.97 -4.13
C LEU A 39 -5.07 -10.16 -5.00
N TYR A 40 -5.52 -11.26 -4.41
CA TYR A 40 -5.78 -12.52 -5.10
C TYR A 40 -7.28 -12.85 -5.21
N GLY A 41 -8.13 -11.94 -4.76
CA GLY A 41 -9.57 -12.06 -4.88
C GLY A 41 -10.06 -11.78 -6.31
N LYS A 42 -11.33 -12.09 -6.53
CA LYS A 42 -11.99 -11.89 -7.83
C LYS A 42 -12.70 -10.54 -7.94
N GLU A 43 -12.56 -9.69 -6.95
CA GLU A 43 -13.13 -8.35 -6.98
C GLU A 43 -12.26 -7.44 -7.84
N TYR A 44 -12.84 -6.91 -8.88
CA TYR A 44 -12.25 -5.91 -9.76
C TYR A 44 -12.99 -4.59 -9.56
N ASP A 45 -12.51 -3.50 -10.11
CA ASP A 45 -13.06 -2.14 -9.98
C ASP A 45 -12.91 -1.52 -8.58
N ARG A 46 -12.09 -2.12 -7.72
CA ARG A 46 -11.85 -1.62 -6.37
C ARG A 46 -10.37 -1.40 -6.10
N VAL A 47 -10.07 -0.44 -5.24
CA VAL A 47 -8.73 -0.21 -4.70
C VAL A 47 -8.70 -0.60 -3.24
N CYS A 48 -7.54 -1.03 -2.76
CA CYS A 48 -7.33 -1.31 -1.34
C CYS A 48 -6.66 -0.10 -0.68
N LEU A 49 -7.24 0.38 0.41
CA LEU A 49 -6.71 1.50 1.18
C LEU A 49 -6.17 1.00 2.52
N VAL A 50 -4.86 1.10 2.71
CA VAL A 50 -4.20 0.75 3.97
C VAL A 50 -3.85 2.04 4.70
N PHE A 51 -4.55 2.35 5.78
CA PHE A 51 -4.38 3.62 6.46
C PHE A 51 -4.45 3.49 7.98
N GLY A 52 -3.90 4.46 8.66
CA GLY A 52 -3.80 4.51 10.11
C GLY A 52 -2.67 5.43 10.55
N LEU A 53 -2.42 5.46 11.83
CA LEU A 53 -1.36 6.28 12.40
C LEU A 53 0.02 5.84 11.92
N ARG A 54 1.00 6.72 12.05
CA ARG A 54 2.41 6.38 11.82
C ARG A 54 2.83 5.22 12.70
N ARG A 55 3.77 4.41 12.22
CA ARG A 55 4.35 3.28 12.97
C ARG A 55 3.34 2.20 13.34
N THR A 56 2.29 2.04 12.56
CA THR A 56 1.35 0.92 12.70
C THR A 56 1.63 -0.20 11.70
N GLY A 57 2.75 -0.14 10.99
CA GLY A 57 3.24 -1.21 10.14
C GLY A 57 2.70 -1.20 8.71
N LYS A 58 2.19 -0.07 8.22
CA LYS A 58 1.64 0.03 6.84
C LYS A 58 2.67 -0.34 5.78
N THR A 59 3.81 0.34 5.76
CA THR A 59 4.89 0.07 4.80
C THR A 59 5.41 -1.36 4.92
N THR A 60 5.55 -1.85 6.14
CA THR A 60 5.95 -3.24 6.41
C THR A 60 4.95 -4.23 5.81
N MET A 61 3.66 -3.99 5.96
CA MET A 61 2.62 -4.84 5.36
C MET A 61 2.73 -4.89 3.83
N LEU A 62 2.95 -3.76 3.18
CA LEU A 62 3.13 -3.70 1.73
C LEU A 62 4.37 -4.52 1.31
N ARG A 63 5.48 -4.35 2.01
CA ARG A 63 6.71 -5.12 1.74
C ARG A 63 6.53 -6.61 1.97
N GLN A 64 5.81 -7.00 3.01
CA GLN A 64 5.51 -8.41 3.30
C GLN A 64 4.64 -9.02 2.20
N ALA A 65 3.62 -8.30 1.74
CA ALA A 65 2.78 -8.76 0.64
C ALA A 65 3.59 -9.01 -0.63
N ILE A 66 4.51 -8.10 -0.96
CA ILE A 66 5.41 -8.24 -2.11
C ILE A 66 6.34 -9.45 -1.93
N GLY A 67 6.93 -9.62 -0.74
CA GLY A 67 7.86 -10.71 -0.44
C GLY A 67 7.23 -12.10 -0.48
N ARG A 68 5.91 -12.19 -0.37
CA ARG A 68 5.14 -13.44 -0.40
C ARG A 68 4.63 -13.79 -1.80
N MET A 69 4.86 -12.93 -2.79
CA MET A 69 4.39 -13.17 -4.16
C MET A 69 5.18 -14.27 -4.85
N THR A 70 4.51 -14.97 -5.76
CA THR A 70 5.19 -15.87 -6.70
C THR A 70 6.10 -15.06 -7.62
N LYS A 71 7.08 -15.70 -8.24
CA LYS A 71 7.96 -15.03 -9.21
C LYS A 71 7.18 -14.42 -10.38
N GLU A 72 6.15 -15.10 -10.84
CA GLU A 72 5.27 -14.60 -11.90
C GLU A 72 4.57 -13.30 -11.49
N ASN A 73 3.91 -13.30 -10.33
CA ASN A 73 3.23 -12.10 -9.84
C ASN A 73 4.21 -10.98 -9.54
N LEU A 74 5.37 -11.29 -8.96
CA LEU A 74 6.41 -10.31 -8.67
C LEU A 74 6.89 -9.59 -9.93
N SER A 75 7.04 -10.32 -11.03
CA SER A 75 7.44 -9.75 -12.32
C SER A 75 6.42 -8.76 -12.90
N ARG A 76 5.19 -8.79 -12.39
CA ARG A 76 4.08 -7.91 -12.79
C ARG A 76 3.70 -6.90 -11.70
N THR A 77 4.59 -6.69 -10.75
CA THR A 77 4.35 -5.83 -9.58
C THR A 77 5.27 -4.63 -9.61
N ALA A 78 4.73 -3.47 -9.24
CA ALA A 78 5.47 -2.23 -9.03
C ALA A 78 5.15 -1.64 -7.66
N TYR A 79 6.13 -0.98 -7.05
CA TYR A 79 5.98 -0.23 -5.83
C TYR A 79 6.38 1.23 -6.10
N ILE A 80 5.53 2.15 -5.71
CA ILE A 80 5.76 3.58 -5.88
C ILE A 80 5.69 4.23 -4.50
N LYS A 81 6.75 4.94 -4.12
CA LYS A 81 6.72 5.79 -2.95
C LYS A 81 6.34 7.21 -3.38
N ALA A 82 5.13 7.64 -3.03
CA ALA A 82 4.69 8.99 -3.33
C ALA A 82 5.50 10.02 -2.55
N ARG A 83 5.78 11.15 -3.18
CA ARG A 83 6.53 12.28 -2.63
C ARG A 83 5.67 13.54 -2.68
N ARG A 84 6.01 14.52 -1.86
CA ARG A 84 5.26 15.80 -1.80
C ARG A 84 5.22 16.54 -3.13
N ASN A 85 6.26 16.39 -3.95
CA ASN A 85 6.33 17.04 -5.26
C ASN A 85 5.64 16.24 -6.37
N ASP A 86 5.18 15.04 -6.08
CA ASP A 86 4.41 14.24 -7.02
C ASP A 86 2.96 14.76 -7.09
N ASN A 87 2.32 14.51 -8.22
CA ASN A 87 0.91 14.83 -8.42
C ASN A 87 0.21 13.70 -9.17
N MET A 88 -1.11 13.78 -9.26
CA MET A 88 -1.91 12.74 -9.89
C MET A 88 -1.67 12.63 -11.39
N ALA A 89 -1.31 13.72 -12.07
CA ALA A 89 -0.98 13.67 -13.49
C ALA A 89 0.28 12.83 -13.75
N MET A 90 1.33 13.04 -12.95
CA MET A 90 2.56 12.22 -13.00
C MET A 90 2.25 10.76 -12.72
N MET A 91 1.49 10.50 -11.66
CA MET A 91 1.08 9.16 -11.24
C MET A 91 0.28 8.46 -12.34
N ASN A 92 -0.66 9.16 -12.95
CA ASN A 92 -1.47 8.62 -14.04
C ASN A 92 -0.61 8.19 -15.24
N ARG A 93 0.36 9.02 -15.62
CA ARG A 93 1.25 8.68 -16.73
C ARG A 93 2.10 7.44 -16.43
N ASP A 94 2.62 7.34 -15.22
CA ASP A 94 3.42 6.18 -14.80
C ASP A 94 2.58 4.91 -14.72
N LEU A 95 1.37 4.98 -14.20
CA LEU A 95 0.45 3.84 -14.13
C LEU A 95 0.07 3.34 -15.52
N LYS A 96 -0.13 4.26 -16.47
CA LYS A 96 -0.40 3.89 -17.86
C LYS A 96 0.79 3.16 -18.49
N LYS A 97 2.00 3.66 -18.26
CA LYS A 97 3.23 2.99 -18.73
C LYS A 97 3.34 1.58 -18.13
N LEU A 98 3.08 1.44 -16.85
CA LEU A 98 3.10 0.16 -16.16
C LEU A 98 2.04 -0.80 -16.72
N PHE A 99 0.82 -0.34 -16.91
CA PHE A 99 -0.24 -1.15 -17.48
C PHE A 99 0.12 -1.65 -18.89
N ASP A 100 0.60 -0.74 -19.75
CA ASP A 100 0.98 -1.07 -21.12
C ASP A 100 2.15 -2.06 -21.17
N ALA A 101 3.02 -2.06 -20.14
CA ALA A 101 4.13 -2.99 -20.01
C ALA A 101 3.75 -4.33 -19.36
N GLY A 102 2.48 -4.53 -19.01
CA GLY A 102 1.97 -5.80 -18.46
C GLY A 102 1.92 -5.88 -16.94
N PHE A 103 2.20 -4.79 -16.22
CA PHE A 103 2.09 -4.77 -14.77
C PHE A 103 0.62 -4.80 -14.34
N ARG A 104 0.32 -5.57 -13.28
CA ARG A 104 -1.06 -5.77 -12.81
C ARG A 104 -1.22 -5.58 -11.30
N TYR A 105 -0.12 -5.47 -10.55
CA TYR A 105 -0.13 -5.19 -9.11
C TYR A 105 0.68 -3.93 -8.86
N VAL A 106 0.07 -2.92 -8.26
CA VAL A 106 0.76 -1.66 -7.94
C VAL A 106 0.48 -1.27 -6.50
N PHE A 107 1.55 -1.04 -5.76
CA PHE A 107 1.52 -0.55 -4.38
C PHE A 107 2.00 0.90 -4.39
N ILE A 108 1.18 1.82 -3.91
CA ILE A 108 1.54 3.24 -3.82
C ILE A 108 1.56 3.64 -2.36
N ASP A 109 2.76 3.87 -1.83
CA ASP A 109 2.97 4.18 -0.42
C ASP A 109 2.95 5.68 -0.17
N GLU A 110 2.31 6.07 0.91
CA GLU A 110 2.15 7.45 1.37
C GLU A 110 1.48 8.39 0.35
N VAL A 111 0.45 7.90 -0.31
CA VAL A 111 -0.25 8.62 -1.38
C VAL A 111 -0.84 9.97 -0.93
N THR A 112 -1.14 10.12 0.36
CA THR A 112 -1.69 11.37 0.92
C THR A 112 -0.68 12.50 1.00
N LEU A 113 0.60 12.26 0.70
CA LEU A 113 1.59 13.33 0.51
C LEU A 113 1.32 14.17 -0.74
N MET A 114 0.62 13.63 -1.73
CA MET A 114 0.22 14.37 -2.92
C MET A 114 -0.96 15.29 -2.61
N GLU A 115 -0.81 16.59 -2.91
CA GLU A 115 -1.83 17.60 -2.57
C GLU A 115 -3.17 17.36 -3.28
N ASP A 116 -3.12 16.86 -4.50
CA ASP A 116 -4.31 16.64 -5.34
C ASP A 116 -4.89 15.22 -5.23
N PHE A 117 -4.42 14.41 -4.25
CA PHE A 117 -4.88 13.03 -4.10
C PHE A 117 -6.40 12.96 -3.87
N ILE A 118 -6.93 13.76 -2.96
CA ILE A 118 -8.35 13.70 -2.57
C ILE A 118 -9.25 13.99 -3.76
N ASP A 119 -8.91 15.01 -4.55
CA ASP A 119 -9.74 15.47 -5.68
C ASP A 119 -9.67 14.53 -6.89
N SER A 120 -8.68 13.64 -6.95
CA SER A 120 -8.42 12.79 -8.11
C SER A 120 -8.38 11.30 -7.77
N ALA A 121 -8.74 10.93 -6.55
CA ALA A 121 -8.62 9.56 -6.07
C ALA A 121 -9.45 8.55 -6.87
N ALA A 122 -10.60 8.97 -7.43
CA ALA A 122 -11.45 8.13 -8.24
C ALA A 122 -10.74 7.57 -9.49
N LEU A 123 -9.70 8.23 -9.96
CA LEU A 123 -8.92 7.77 -11.11
C LEU A 123 -8.37 6.35 -10.92
N PHE A 124 -7.95 6.02 -9.69
CA PHE A 124 -7.40 4.70 -9.39
C PHE A 124 -8.43 3.58 -9.59
N SER A 125 -9.68 3.80 -9.18
CA SER A 125 -10.73 2.79 -9.34
C SER A 125 -11.36 2.83 -10.72
N ASP A 126 -11.69 4.02 -11.22
CA ASP A 126 -12.46 4.20 -12.46
C ASP A 126 -11.67 3.82 -13.71
N VAL A 127 -10.36 4.01 -13.68
CA VAL A 127 -9.50 3.73 -14.84
C VAL A 127 -8.68 2.48 -14.59
N PHE A 128 -7.79 2.49 -13.63
CA PHE A 128 -6.77 1.44 -13.50
C PHE A 128 -7.32 0.15 -12.89
N ALA A 129 -8.09 0.21 -11.81
CA ALA A 129 -8.70 -0.99 -11.25
C ALA A 129 -9.73 -1.60 -12.19
N ALA A 130 -10.50 -0.77 -12.88
CA ALA A 130 -11.47 -1.21 -13.89
C ALA A 130 -10.80 -1.91 -15.08
N MET A 131 -9.53 -1.60 -15.37
CA MET A 131 -8.74 -2.26 -16.41
C MET A 131 -8.10 -3.58 -15.93
N GLY A 132 -8.33 -3.99 -14.69
CA GLY A 132 -7.82 -5.25 -14.13
C GLY A 132 -6.55 -5.11 -13.30
N MET A 133 -6.13 -3.91 -12.91
CA MET A 133 -5.02 -3.72 -11.99
C MET A 133 -5.48 -3.86 -10.54
N LYS A 134 -4.67 -4.53 -9.73
CA LYS A 134 -4.83 -4.51 -8.27
C LYS A 134 -4.00 -3.37 -7.72
N ILE A 135 -4.65 -2.41 -7.07
CA ILE A 135 -4.01 -1.19 -6.59
C ILE A 135 -4.18 -1.10 -5.08
N VAL A 136 -3.04 -1.01 -4.39
CA VAL A 136 -2.98 -0.83 -2.94
C VAL A 136 -2.41 0.56 -2.65
N LEU A 137 -3.19 1.38 -1.97
CA LEU A 137 -2.80 2.72 -1.56
C LEU A 137 -2.58 2.74 -0.05
N SER A 138 -1.50 3.36 0.40
CA SER A 138 -1.28 3.57 1.84
C SER A 138 -1.13 5.05 2.17
N GLY A 139 -1.47 5.42 3.39
CA GLY A 139 -1.28 6.77 3.87
C GLY A 139 -1.38 6.86 5.38
N THR A 140 -0.75 7.91 5.92
CA THR A 140 -0.75 8.21 7.36
C THR A 140 -1.84 9.20 7.76
N ASP A 141 -2.42 9.92 6.80
CA ASP A 141 -3.51 10.86 7.02
C ASP A 141 -4.86 10.15 6.90
N SER A 142 -5.39 9.69 8.02
CA SER A 142 -6.68 9.00 8.07
C SER A 142 -7.82 9.88 7.55
N LEU A 143 -7.73 11.18 7.77
CA LEU A 143 -8.77 12.11 7.31
C LEU A 143 -8.77 12.24 5.79
N GLY A 144 -7.60 12.32 5.18
CA GLY A 144 -7.48 12.36 3.72
C GLY A 144 -8.07 11.13 3.06
N PHE A 145 -7.79 9.95 3.60
CA PHE A 145 -8.38 8.69 3.12
C PHE A 145 -9.88 8.64 3.37
N TRP A 146 -10.34 9.11 4.52
CA TRP A 146 -11.76 9.16 4.83
C TRP A 146 -12.52 10.03 3.83
N LEU A 147 -12.02 11.23 3.54
CA LEU A 147 -12.62 12.13 2.56
C LEU A 147 -12.60 11.53 1.16
N ALA A 148 -11.51 10.88 0.78
CA ALA A 148 -11.41 10.20 -0.51
C ALA A 148 -12.42 9.05 -0.64
N MET A 149 -12.61 8.25 0.42
CA MET A 149 -13.60 7.18 0.43
C MET A 149 -15.03 7.72 0.31
N ASP A 150 -15.34 8.79 1.04
CA ASP A 150 -16.69 9.34 1.11
C ASP A 150 -17.10 10.04 -0.19
N GLN A 151 -16.20 10.77 -0.82
CA GLN A 151 -16.50 11.60 -1.99
C GLN A 151 -16.20 10.94 -3.32
N GLU A 152 -15.02 10.33 -3.46
CA GLU A 152 -14.52 9.89 -4.76
C GLU A 152 -14.46 8.37 -4.91
N LEU A 153 -14.22 7.64 -3.83
CA LEU A 153 -14.05 6.19 -3.84
C LEU A 153 -15.20 5.44 -3.18
N TYR A 154 -16.33 6.09 -2.98
CA TYR A 154 -17.52 5.49 -2.36
C TYR A 154 -17.85 4.14 -3.04
N ASP A 155 -17.99 3.08 -2.23
CA ASP A 155 -18.25 1.69 -2.67
C ASP A 155 -17.18 1.06 -3.59
N ARG A 156 -16.07 1.78 -3.88
CA ARG A 156 -15.00 1.28 -4.75
C ARG A 156 -13.68 1.08 -4.02
N ALA A 157 -13.70 1.20 -2.70
CA ALA A 157 -12.53 1.02 -1.88
C ALA A 157 -12.75 -0.10 -0.87
N LYS A 158 -11.70 -0.90 -0.65
CA LYS A 158 -11.64 -1.85 0.45
C LYS A 158 -10.68 -1.27 1.49
N PRO A 159 -11.20 -0.69 2.60
CA PRO A 159 -10.36 -0.10 3.61
C PRO A 159 -9.76 -1.15 4.55
N ILE A 160 -8.49 -0.97 4.90
CA ILE A 160 -7.80 -1.72 5.94
C ILE A 160 -7.24 -0.72 6.93
N HIS A 161 -7.79 -0.71 8.13
CA HIS A 161 -7.32 0.12 9.22
C HIS A 161 -6.19 -0.59 9.97
N THR A 162 -5.04 0.05 10.05
CA THR A 162 -3.95 -0.45 10.89
C THR A 162 -4.01 0.12 12.31
N THR A 163 -4.74 1.18 12.54
CA THR A 163 -5.01 1.83 13.83
C THR A 163 -3.92 1.61 14.89
N PHE A 164 -4.22 1.81 16.17
CA PHE A 164 -3.31 1.40 17.24
C PHE A 164 -3.20 -0.13 17.27
N ILE A 165 -1.98 -0.63 17.46
CA ILE A 165 -1.74 -2.05 17.58
C ILE A 165 -2.24 -2.49 18.97
N PRO A 166 -3.22 -3.41 19.11
CA PRO A 166 -3.63 -3.92 20.41
C PRO A 166 -2.45 -4.56 21.16
N TYR A 167 -2.43 -4.47 22.49
CA TYR A 167 -1.34 -5.00 23.30
C TYR A 167 -1.04 -6.47 22.99
N ARG A 168 -2.06 -7.27 22.80
CA ARG A 168 -1.92 -8.70 22.47
C ARG A 168 -1.17 -8.93 21.16
N GLU A 169 -1.48 -8.16 20.12
CA GLU A 169 -0.77 -8.20 18.84
C GLU A 169 0.63 -7.59 18.97
N TYR A 170 0.75 -6.49 19.70
CA TYR A 170 2.03 -5.84 19.98
C TYR A 170 3.04 -6.78 20.65
N SER A 171 2.59 -7.51 21.68
CA SER A 171 3.42 -8.50 22.37
C SER A 171 3.90 -9.61 21.43
N ARG A 172 3.02 -10.11 20.58
CA ARG A 172 3.35 -11.12 19.57
C ARG A 172 4.36 -10.62 18.54
N LEU A 173 4.14 -9.40 17.97
CA LEU A 173 4.97 -8.86 16.91
C LEU A 173 6.41 -8.54 17.37
N LEU A 174 6.55 -8.03 18.57
CA LEU A 174 7.84 -7.59 19.10
C LEU A 174 8.49 -8.58 20.05
N GLY A 175 7.79 -9.66 20.42
CA GLY A 175 8.26 -10.62 21.40
C GLY A 175 8.43 -10.00 22.79
N ILE A 176 7.70 -8.92 23.09
CA ILE A 176 7.81 -8.14 24.33
C ILE A 176 6.53 -8.33 25.12
N ASP A 177 6.66 -8.81 26.35
CA ASP A 177 5.56 -8.96 27.29
C ASP A 177 5.64 -7.89 28.40
N ARG A 178 5.73 -6.62 28.00
CA ARG A 178 5.84 -5.48 28.93
C ARG A 178 4.84 -4.41 28.56
N ILE A 179 3.81 -4.27 29.38
CA ILE A 179 2.77 -3.27 29.20
C ILE A 179 3.32 -1.83 29.25
N ASP A 180 4.39 -1.59 30.02
CA ASP A 180 5.03 -0.27 30.11
C ASP A 180 5.55 0.21 28.76
N GLU A 181 6.16 -0.68 27.99
CA GLU A 181 6.65 -0.34 26.65
C GLU A 181 5.49 -0.06 25.70
N TYR A 182 4.42 -0.86 25.78
CA TYR A 182 3.23 -0.63 24.97
C TYR A 182 2.61 0.75 25.27
N ILE A 183 2.48 1.10 26.54
CA ILE A 183 1.95 2.42 26.94
C ILE A 183 2.86 3.54 26.44
N ARG A 184 4.17 3.37 26.56
CA ARG A 184 5.15 4.36 26.12
C ARG A 184 5.05 4.69 24.63
N TYR A 185 4.80 3.70 23.79
CA TYR A 185 4.71 3.86 22.34
C TYR A 185 3.28 4.06 21.83
N GLY A 186 2.28 4.07 22.73
CA GLY A 186 0.88 4.34 22.37
C GLY A 186 0.29 3.36 21.34
N GLY A 187 0.74 2.10 21.34
CA GLY A 187 0.28 1.10 20.38
C GLY A 187 0.91 1.25 18.98
N THR A 188 2.04 1.95 18.86
CA THR A 188 2.80 2.07 17.61
C THR A 188 4.12 1.32 17.70
N LEU A 189 4.66 0.93 16.54
CA LEU A 189 5.97 0.29 16.47
C LEU A 189 7.08 1.31 16.70
N ARG A 190 8.23 0.84 17.20
CA ARG A 190 9.42 1.68 17.30
C ARG A 190 9.88 2.13 15.89
N ALA A 191 10.34 3.35 15.84
CA ALA A 191 10.98 3.86 14.64
C ALA A 191 12.29 3.15 14.37
#